data_ce274e11981e669e1dc0f4f08980558d
#
_entry.id   ce274e11981e669e1dc0f4f08980558d
#
_cell.length_a   1.000
_cell.length_b   1.000
_cell.length_c   1.000
_cell.angle_alpha   90.00
_cell.angle_beta   90.00
_cell.angle_gamma   90.00
#
_symmetry.space_group_name_H-M   'P 1'
#
loop_
_entity.id
_entity.type
_entity.pdbx_description
1 polymer ?
#
loop_
_entity_poly.entity_id
_entity_poly.type
_entity_poly.pdbx_seq_one_letter_code
_entity_poly.pdbx_strand_id
1 'polypeptide(L)'
;MALIVELLDAILRPEQTTRVLLETMSGKGTEVGSRFEELGHILRSVSLGDKMGVCLDTCHVYSAGYDIVNDLDGVLEQFDRHVGLGKLYAIHLNDSLMPFASRKDRHARIGEGTIGLEAIARIINHPALRHLPFYLETPNELPGYAHEISVLRSAWIE
;
A
#
# COMPACT_ATOMS: atom_id res chain seq x y z
N MET A 1 -17.87 -5.41 -6.38
CA MET A 1 -17.10 -4.41 -7.18
C MET A 1 -18.01 -3.44 -7.94
N ALA A 2 -19.12 -3.86 -8.56
CA ALA A 2 -20.00 -2.95 -9.31
C ALA A 2 -20.47 -1.73 -8.50
N LEU A 3 -20.93 -1.93 -7.26
CA LEU A 3 -21.34 -0.82 -6.37
C LEU A 3 -20.20 0.17 -6.05
N ILE A 4 -18.96 -0.32 -5.98
CA ILE A 4 -17.78 0.55 -5.76
C ILE A 4 -17.56 1.43 -6.98
N VAL A 5 -17.65 0.87 -8.18
CA VAL A 5 -17.52 1.63 -9.44
C VAL A 5 -18.63 2.67 -9.56
N GLU A 6 -19.89 2.30 -9.30
CA GLU A 6 -21.03 3.21 -9.31
C GLU A 6 -20.85 4.37 -8.33
N LEU A 7 -20.39 4.08 -7.09
CA LEU A 7 -20.10 5.12 -6.10
C LEU A 7 -18.99 6.06 -6.56
N LEU A 8 -17.91 5.50 -7.09
CA LEU A 8 -16.77 6.31 -7.58
C LEU A 8 -17.19 7.18 -8.76
N ASP A 9 -17.94 6.66 -9.71
CA ASP A 9 -18.49 7.45 -10.84
C ASP A 9 -19.44 8.56 -10.37
N ALA A 10 -20.16 8.36 -9.26
CA ALA A 10 -21.04 9.36 -8.70
C ALA A 10 -20.30 10.53 -8.00
N ILE A 11 -19.13 10.26 -7.41
CA ILE A 11 -18.38 11.25 -6.59
C ILE A 11 -17.23 11.93 -7.34
N LEU A 12 -16.61 11.27 -8.31
CA LEU A 12 -15.50 11.85 -9.06
C LEU A 12 -15.98 13.00 -9.95
N ARG A 13 -15.11 13.99 -10.13
CA ARG A 13 -15.39 15.18 -10.96
C ARG A 13 -14.25 15.39 -11.96
N PRO A 14 -14.57 15.74 -13.22
CA PRO A 14 -13.55 16.00 -14.24
C PRO A 14 -12.59 17.13 -13.85
N GLU A 15 -13.10 18.17 -13.18
CA GLU A 15 -12.37 19.36 -12.76
C GLU A 15 -11.52 19.17 -11.51
N GLN A 16 -11.69 18.07 -10.76
CA GLN A 16 -10.88 17.85 -9.55
C GLN A 16 -9.39 17.68 -9.88
N THR A 17 -8.54 18.27 -9.05
CA THR A 17 -7.08 18.15 -9.12
C THR A 17 -6.54 17.07 -8.20
N THR A 18 -7.28 16.72 -7.17
CA THR A 18 -6.93 15.67 -6.20
C THR A 18 -7.22 14.29 -6.79
N ARG A 19 -6.30 13.34 -6.58
CA ARG A 19 -6.53 11.93 -6.91
C ARG A 19 -7.23 11.21 -5.76
N VAL A 20 -8.09 10.27 -6.11
CA VAL A 20 -8.63 9.29 -5.16
C VAL A 20 -7.79 8.02 -5.27
N LEU A 21 -7.22 7.58 -4.16
CA LEU A 21 -6.42 6.37 -4.12
C LEU A 21 -7.23 5.22 -3.52
N LEU A 22 -7.28 4.11 -4.23
CA LEU A 22 -7.73 2.84 -3.66
C LEU A 22 -6.61 2.27 -2.81
N GLU A 23 -6.92 1.85 -1.61
CA GLU A 23 -5.94 1.21 -0.76
C GLU A 23 -5.94 -0.30 -0.97
N THR A 24 -4.74 -0.92 -0.92
CA THR A 24 -4.63 -2.38 -0.83
C THR A 24 -5.14 -2.85 0.53
N MET A 25 -5.94 -3.93 0.55
CA MET A 25 -6.59 -4.43 1.75
C MET A 25 -5.98 -5.76 2.22
N SER A 26 -6.13 -6.05 3.51
CA SER A 26 -5.56 -7.26 4.13
C SER A 26 -6.28 -8.58 3.75
N GLY A 27 -7.49 -8.47 3.20
CA GLY A 27 -8.32 -9.63 2.85
C GLY A 27 -9.11 -10.19 4.02
N LYS A 28 -9.38 -9.36 5.03
CA LYS A 28 -10.24 -9.73 6.17
C LYS A 28 -11.69 -9.80 5.73
N GLY A 29 -12.33 -10.94 5.98
CA GLY A 29 -13.76 -11.12 5.68
C GLY A 29 -14.07 -10.95 4.19
N THR A 30 -14.86 -9.93 3.85
CA THR A 30 -15.35 -9.64 2.49
C THR A 30 -14.73 -8.38 1.90
N GLU A 31 -13.59 -7.93 2.40
CA GLU A 31 -12.87 -6.76 1.88
C GLU A 31 -12.55 -6.94 0.40
N VAL A 32 -12.78 -5.88 -0.38
CA VAL A 32 -12.37 -5.78 -1.79
C VAL A 32 -11.08 -4.97 -1.85
N GLY A 33 -10.14 -5.38 -2.69
CA GLY A 33 -8.84 -4.72 -2.82
C GLY A 33 -7.68 -5.49 -2.21
N SER A 34 -7.93 -6.70 -1.70
CA SER A 34 -6.88 -7.60 -1.22
C SER A 34 -6.11 -8.30 -2.36
N ARG A 35 -6.63 -8.26 -3.58
CA ARG A 35 -5.97 -8.76 -4.78
C ARG A 35 -5.77 -7.62 -5.77
N PHE A 36 -4.59 -7.56 -6.37
CA PHE A 36 -4.26 -6.53 -7.35
C PHE A 36 -5.19 -6.53 -8.57
N GLU A 37 -5.72 -7.70 -8.95
CA GLU A 37 -6.72 -7.84 -10.01
C GLU A 37 -8.00 -7.06 -9.72
N GLU A 38 -8.42 -7.04 -8.45
CA GLU A 38 -9.64 -6.32 -8.02
C GLU A 38 -9.44 -4.80 -8.17
N LEU A 39 -8.29 -4.29 -7.70
CA LEU A 39 -7.93 -2.87 -7.84
C LEU A 39 -7.83 -2.47 -9.30
N GLY A 40 -7.10 -3.26 -10.10
CA GLY A 40 -6.98 -3.01 -11.54
C GLY A 40 -8.33 -3.05 -12.27
N HIS A 41 -9.23 -3.96 -11.87
CA HIS A 41 -10.58 -4.01 -12.42
C HIS A 41 -11.36 -2.73 -12.10
N ILE A 42 -11.36 -2.27 -10.84
CA ILE A 42 -12.05 -1.04 -10.43
C ILE A 42 -11.51 0.16 -11.21
N LEU A 43 -10.18 0.34 -11.25
CA LEU A 43 -9.54 1.46 -11.96
C LEU A 43 -9.90 1.52 -13.45
N ARG A 44 -10.01 0.36 -14.11
CA ARG A 44 -10.39 0.30 -15.54
C ARG A 44 -11.88 0.46 -15.78
N SER A 45 -12.72 0.21 -14.77
CA SER A 45 -14.18 0.27 -14.89
C SER A 45 -14.75 1.65 -14.58
N VAL A 46 -14.03 2.46 -13.80
CA VAL A 46 -14.45 3.83 -13.45
C VAL A 46 -14.24 4.78 -14.62
N SER A 47 -15.24 5.60 -14.92
CA SER A 47 -15.23 6.54 -16.06
C SER A 47 -14.10 7.57 -16.00
N LEU A 48 -13.74 8.04 -14.81
CA LEU A 48 -12.65 8.99 -14.54
C LEU A 48 -11.44 8.29 -13.90
N GLY A 49 -11.03 7.14 -14.42
CA GLY A 49 -9.90 6.36 -13.91
C GLY A 49 -8.54 7.08 -13.97
N ASP A 50 -8.42 8.16 -14.75
CA ASP A 50 -7.26 9.07 -14.73
C ASP A 50 -7.17 9.89 -13.45
N LYS A 51 -8.29 10.12 -12.75
CA LYS A 51 -8.38 10.78 -11.45
C LYS A 51 -8.11 9.83 -10.29
N MET A 52 -7.79 8.57 -10.57
CA MET A 52 -7.57 7.54 -9.56
C MET A 52 -6.18 6.96 -9.59
N GLY A 53 -5.81 6.34 -8.50
CA GLY A 53 -4.59 5.56 -8.32
C GLY A 53 -4.72 4.57 -7.18
N VAL A 54 -3.59 4.09 -6.70
CA VAL A 54 -3.49 3.14 -5.58
C VAL A 54 -2.56 3.67 -4.52
N CYS A 55 -2.91 3.43 -3.26
CA CYS A 55 -2.04 3.46 -2.10
C CYS A 55 -1.75 2.01 -1.70
N LEU A 56 -0.48 1.62 -1.66
CA LEU A 56 -0.06 0.30 -1.21
C LEU A 56 0.26 0.34 0.27
N ASP A 57 -0.47 -0.44 1.08
CA ASP A 57 -0.14 -0.65 2.49
C ASP A 57 0.70 -1.91 2.65
N THR A 58 1.88 -1.78 3.26
CA THR A 58 2.84 -2.88 3.43
C THR A 58 2.33 -3.97 4.36
N CYS A 59 1.65 -3.62 5.46
CA CYS A 59 1.01 -4.57 6.36
C CYS A 59 -0.12 -5.33 5.65
N HIS A 60 -0.94 -4.63 4.86
CA HIS A 60 -2.08 -5.21 4.17
C HIS A 60 -1.65 -6.20 3.09
N VAL A 61 -0.73 -5.83 2.19
CA VAL A 61 -0.27 -6.75 1.13
C VAL A 61 0.42 -7.97 1.71
N TYR A 62 1.24 -7.79 2.77
CA TYR A 62 1.87 -8.91 3.49
C TYR A 62 0.83 -9.85 4.10
N SER A 63 -0.19 -9.30 4.75
CA SER A 63 -1.30 -10.05 5.33
C SER A 63 -2.17 -10.72 4.26
N ALA A 64 -2.32 -10.13 3.08
CA ALA A 64 -3.04 -10.70 1.95
C ALA A 64 -2.29 -11.85 1.25
N GLY A 65 -0.98 -12.01 1.50
CA GLY A 65 -0.17 -13.10 0.96
C GLY A 65 0.79 -12.69 -0.15
N TYR A 66 1.10 -11.40 -0.28
CA TYR A 66 2.18 -10.90 -1.13
C TYR A 66 3.48 -10.83 -0.31
N ASP A 67 4.48 -11.60 -0.66
CA ASP A 67 5.73 -11.75 0.11
C ASP A 67 6.71 -10.61 -0.15
N ILE A 68 6.40 -9.42 0.35
CA ILE A 68 7.26 -8.24 0.26
C ILE A 68 8.56 -8.38 1.07
N VAL A 69 8.67 -9.42 1.92
CA VAL A 69 9.86 -9.69 2.73
C VAL A 69 10.92 -10.45 1.94
N ASN A 70 10.52 -11.47 1.19
CA ASN A 70 11.47 -12.33 0.49
C ASN A 70 11.46 -12.13 -1.03
N ASP A 71 10.38 -11.58 -1.61
CA ASP A 71 10.19 -11.43 -3.06
C ASP A 71 9.52 -10.09 -3.42
N LEU A 72 10.13 -8.97 -2.99
CA LEU A 72 9.60 -7.64 -3.27
C LEU A 72 9.46 -7.38 -4.78
N ASP A 73 10.47 -7.75 -5.58
CA ASP A 73 10.45 -7.57 -7.03
C ASP A 73 9.30 -8.33 -7.68
N GLY A 74 9.10 -9.61 -7.32
CA GLY A 74 8.00 -10.42 -7.84
C GLY A 74 6.62 -9.88 -7.43
N VAL A 75 6.49 -9.28 -6.24
CA VAL A 75 5.26 -8.58 -5.82
C VAL A 75 5.02 -7.33 -6.66
N LEU A 76 6.05 -6.54 -6.92
CA LEU A 76 5.95 -5.34 -7.76
C LEU A 76 5.64 -5.69 -9.22
N GLU A 77 6.20 -6.77 -9.76
CA GLU A 77 5.85 -7.28 -11.10
C GLU A 77 4.38 -7.70 -11.18
N GLN A 78 3.84 -8.36 -10.14
CA GLN A 78 2.42 -8.69 -10.08
C GLN A 78 1.55 -7.42 -10.01
N PHE A 79 1.97 -6.44 -9.20
CA PHE A 79 1.28 -5.15 -9.12
C PHE A 79 1.28 -4.45 -10.49
N ASP A 80 2.43 -4.38 -11.16
CA ASP A 80 2.53 -3.74 -12.47
C ASP A 80 1.65 -4.41 -13.52
N ARG A 81 1.60 -5.73 -13.53
CA ARG A 81 0.77 -6.53 -14.46
C ARG A 81 -0.73 -6.25 -14.32
N HIS A 82 -1.23 -6.09 -13.10
CA HIS A 82 -2.66 -5.99 -12.84
C HIS A 82 -3.16 -4.55 -12.71
N VAL A 83 -2.34 -3.66 -12.16
CA VAL A 83 -2.65 -2.26 -11.83
C VAL A 83 -1.85 -1.29 -12.69
N GLY A 84 -0.56 -1.55 -12.83
CA GLY A 84 0.44 -0.64 -13.41
C GLY A 84 1.15 0.17 -12.32
N LEU A 85 2.49 0.15 -12.29
CA LEU A 85 3.30 0.94 -11.34
C LEU A 85 3.05 2.44 -11.49
N GLY A 86 2.70 2.93 -12.68
CA GLY A 86 2.32 4.32 -12.91
C GLY A 86 1.02 4.76 -12.22
N LYS A 87 0.27 3.82 -11.63
CA LYS A 87 -0.92 4.09 -10.81
C LYS A 87 -0.66 4.04 -9.31
N LEU A 88 0.55 3.69 -8.88
CA LEU A 88 0.96 3.73 -7.49
C LEU A 88 1.41 5.14 -7.12
N TYR A 89 0.70 5.80 -6.22
CA TYR A 89 0.96 7.20 -5.86
C TYR A 89 1.37 7.39 -4.40
N ALA A 90 1.14 6.41 -3.55
CA ALA A 90 1.46 6.51 -2.13
C ALA A 90 1.71 5.12 -1.54
N ILE A 91 2.44 5.09 -0.45
CA ILE A 91 2.67 3.88 0.34
C ILE A 91 2.33 4.19 1.80
N HIS A 92 1.42 3.41 2.38
CA HIS A 92 1.29 3.28 3.81
C HIS A 92 2.37 2.31 4.29
N LEU A 93 3.35 2.84 5.00
CA LEU A 93 4.53 2.09 5.44
C LEU A 93 4.33 1.63 6.86
N ASN A 94 3.83 0.43 7.03
CA ASN A 94 3.51 -0.16 8.31
C ASN A 94 4.19 -1.52 8.45
N ASP A 95 4.68 -1.85 9.65
CA ASP A 95 5.05 -3.22 9.97
C ASP A 95 3.80 -4.01 10.40
N SER A 96 3.89 -5.32 10.53
CA SER A 96 2.75 -6.18 10.85
C SER A 96 2.95 -6.93 12.16
N LEU A 97 1.95 -6.87 13.06
CA LEU A 97 1.90 -7.74 14.24
C LEU A 97 1.57 -9.19 13.88
N MET A 98 1.05 -9.42 12.67
CA MET A 98 0.54 -10.73 12.25
C MET A 98 1.52 -11.41 11.30
N PRO A 99 1.54 -12.74 11.24
CA PRO A 99 2.37 -13.47 10.30
C PRO A 99 1.87 -13.29 8.86
N PHE A 100 2.75 -13.63 7.92
CA PHE A 100 2.47 -13.67 6.49
C PHE A 100 1.16 -14.41 6.16
N ALA A 101 0.40 -13.88 5.21
CA ALA A 101 -0.87 -14.44 4.73
C ALA A 101 -1.96 -14.64 5.80
N SER A 102 -1.89 -13.88 6.89
CA SER A 102 -2.82 -14.00 8.02
C SER A 102 -4.23 -13.49 7.74
N ARG A 103 -4.40 -12.65 6.72
CA ARG A 103 -5.64 -11.91 6.42
C ARG A 103 -6.16 -11.11 7.62
N LYS A 104 -5.23 -10.48 8.34
CA LYS A 104 -5.54 -9.65 9.50
C LYS A 104 -4.80 -8.34 9.39
N ASP A 105 -5.55 -7.27 9.53
CA ASP A 105 -5.03 -5.92 9.63
C ASP A 105 -4.68 -5.62 11.10
N ARG A 106 -3.37 -5.58 11.38
CA ARG A 106 -2.81 -5.23 12.69
C ARG A 106 -1.43 -4.63 12.48
N HIS A 107 -1.34 -3.31 12.46
CA HIS A 107 -0.09 -2.59 12.32
C HIS A 107 0.79 -2.77 13.56
N ALA A 108 2.07 -2.95 13.33
CA ALA A 108 3.13 -2.85 14.33
C ALA A 108 3.96 -1.58 14.09
N ARG A 109 4.70 -1.18 15.09
CA ARG A 109 5.72 -0.14 14.93
C ARG A 109 6.82 -0.64 14.00
N ILE A 110 7.45 0.29 13.31
CA ILE A 110 8.52 0.00 12.34
C ILE A 110 9.65 -0.81 13.00
N GLY A 111 9.89 -2.01 12.50
CA GLY A 111 10.92 -2.92 12.98
C GLY A 111 10.54 -3.76 14.21
N GLU A 112 9.32 -3.59 14.76
CA GLU A 112 8.82 -4.37 15.90
C GLU A 112 7.84 -5.48 15.46
N GLY A 113 7.58 -5.60 14.18
CA GLY A 113 6.65 -6.59 13.61
C GLY A 113 7.34 -7.72 12.86
N THR A 114 6.54 -8.46 12.10
CA THR A 114 6.97 -9.66 11.38
C THR A 114 7.50 -9.36 9.97
N ILE A 115 7.28 -8.15 9.43
CA ILE A 115 7.93 -7.66 8.20
C ILE A 115 9.39 -7.31 8.54
N GLY A 116 9.59 -6.54 9.60
CA GLY A 116 10.90 -6.19 10.14
C GLY A 116 11.61 -5.06 9.40
N LEU A 117 12.53 -4.40 10.12
CA LEU A 117 13.22 -3.21 9.64
C LEU A 117 14.03 -3.44 8.35
N GLU A 118 14.62 -4.62 8.18
CA GLU A 118 15.43 -4.93 7.00
C GLU A 118 14.59 -4.94 5.71
N ALA A 119 13.41 -5.56 5.74
CA ALA A 119 12.49 -5.55 4.59
C ALA A 119 11.94 -4.14 4.33
N ILE A 120 11.57 -3.42 5.38
CA ILE A 120 11.12 -2.03 5.28
C ILE A 120 12.21 -1.13 4.68
N ALA A 121 13.48 -1.31 5.07
CA ALA A 121 14.60 -0.58 4.48
C ALA A 121 14.77 -0.90 2.98
N ARG A 122 14.57 -2.15 2.56
CA ARG A 122 14.56 -2.49 1.12
C ARG A 122 13.41 -1.79 0.38
N ILE A 123 12.22 -1.73 0.97
CA ILE A 123 11.05 -1.08 0.38
C ILE A 123 11.31 0.41 0.13
N ILE A 124 11.75 1.15 1.15
CA ILE A 124 11.97 2.61 1.01
C ILE A 124 13.12 2.94 0.05
N ASN A 125 14.08 2.04 -0.15
CA ASN A 125 15.21 2.24 -1.05
C ASN A 125 14.99 1.64 -2.45
N HIS A 126 13.88 0.93 -2.68
CA HIS A 126 13.61 0.28 -3.96
C HIS A 126 13.46 1.32 -5.09
N PRO A 127 14.15 1.16 -6.24
CA PRO A 127 14.13 2.15 -7.33
C PRO A 127 12.72 2.52 -7.82
N ALA A 128 11.80 1.55 -7.86
CA ALA A 128 10.41 1.79 -8.28
C ALA A 128 9.56 2.47 -7.21
N LEU A 129 10.00 2.56 -5.95
CA LEU A 129 9.18 3.04 -4.82
C LEU A 129 9.73 4.31 -4.18
N ARG A 130 11.05 4.46 -4.12
CA ARG A 130 11.74 5.51 -3.35
C ARG A 130 11.36 6.95 -3.68
N HIS A 131 10.75 7.18 -4.83
CA HIS A 131 10.28 8.50 -5.25
C HIS A 131 8.85 8.82 -4.78
N LEU A 132 8.14 7.85 -4.19
CA LEU A 132 6.78 7.99 -3.70
C LEU A 132 6.75 8.54 -2.27
N PRO A 133 5.66 9.20 -1.86
CA PRO A 133 5.46 9.54 -0.46
C PRO A 133 5.16 8.28 0.36
N PHE A 134 5.78 8.20 1.54
CA PHE A 134 5.54 7.17 2.55
C PHE A 134 4.81 7.78 3.74
N TYR A 135 3.75 7.14 4.20
CA TYR A 135 2.94 7.55 5.35
C TYR A 135 2.95 6.45 6.40
N LEU A 136 3.07 6.83 7.67
CA LEU A 136 3.03 5.91 8.80
C LEU A 136 1.64 5.94 9.44
N GLU A 137 1.06 4.77 9.67
CA GLU A 137 -0.18 4.56 10.43
C GLU A 137 0.04 3.59 11.58
N THR A 138 1.28 3.55 12.06
CA THR A 138 1.71 2.70 13.16
C THR A 138 1.07 3.14 14.49
N PRO A 139 0.91 2.24 15.48
CA PRO A 139 0.27 2.56 16.76
C PRO A 139 1.20 3.39 17.65
N ASN A 140 1.34 4.67 17.34
CA ASN A 140 2.24 5.60 18.01
C ASN A 140 1.55 6.92 18.41
N GLU A 141 2.20 7.60 19.34
CA GLU A 141 2.01 9.03 19.62
C GLU A 141 3.11 9.85 18.90
N LEU A 142 3.00 11.18 18.90
CA LEU A 142 3.94 12.06 18.18
C LEU A 142 5.44 11.75 18.44
N PRO A 143 5.90 11.48 19.70
CA PRO A 143 7.30 11.13 19.92
C PRO A 143 7.70 9.79 19.26
N GLY A 144 6.79 8.81 19.20
CA GLY A 144 7.02 7.52 18.54
C GLY A 144 7.15 7.69 17.03
N TYR A 145 6.27 8.45 16.39
CA TYR A 145 6.39 8.79 14.96
C TYR A 145 7.71 9.50 14.66
N ALA A 146 8.13 10.46 15.49
CA ALA A 146 9.41 11.15 15.34
C ALA A 146 10.59 10.17 15.38
N HIS A 147 10.54 9.19 16.29
CA HIS A 147 11.54 8.14 16.38
C HIS A 147 11.57 7.26 15.12
N GLU A 148 10.42 6.73 14.68
CA GLU A 148 10.32 5.89 13.48
C GLU A 148 10.81 6.62 12.23
N ILE A 149 10.43 7.88 12.05
CA ILE A 149 10.93 8.71 10.93
C ILE A 149 12.47 8.85 11.01
N SER A 150 13.04 9.01 12.20
CA SER A 150 14.50 9.07 12.37
C SER A 150 15.15 7.74 11.98
N VAL A 151 14.60 6.61 12.39
CA VAL A 151 15.08 5.27 12.01
C VAL A 151 15.04 5.07 10.50
N LEU A 152 13.90 5.40 9.87
CA LEU A 152 13.73 5.28 8.42
C LEU A 152 14.69 6.19 7.63
N ARG A 153 14.89 7.42 8.10
CA ARG A 153 15.88 8.34 7.50
C ARG A 153 17.32 7.81 7.61
N SER A 154 17.66 7.14 8.71
CA SER A 154 18.97 6.52 8.88
C SER A 154 19.16 5.28 8.00
N ALA A 155 18.07 4.62 7.61
CA ALA A 155 18.09 3.48 6.69
C ALA A 155 17.99 3.89 5.20
N TRP A 156 17.76 5.17 4.91
CA TRP A 156 17.68 5.70 3.54
C TRP A 156 19.07 5.79 2.91
N ILE A 157 19.18 5.29 1.67
CA ILE A 157 20.42 5.34 0.86
C ILE A 157 20.27 6.44 -0.19
N GLU A 158 21.18 7.42 -0.21
CA GLU A 158 21.22 8.51 -1.18
C GLU A 158 21.53 8.05 -2.62
#